data_989f2c9055def6e34416294ad352470b
#
_entry.id   989f2c9055def6e34416294ad352470b
#
_cell.length_a   1.000
_cell.length_b   1.000
_cell.length_c   1.000
_cell.angle_alpha   90.00
_cell.angle_beta   90.00
_cell.angle_gamma   90.00
#
_symmetry.space_group_name_H-M   'P 1'
#
loop_
_entity.id
_entity.type
_entity.pdbx_description
1 polymer ?
#
loop_
_entity_poly.entity_id
_entity_poly.type
_entity_poly.pdbx_seq_one_letter_code
_entity_poly.pdbx_strand_id
1 'polypeptide(L)'
;MTAERHDMDKIGVTYHPKSDLARRCAGDIHARLEPMVREVWLASAWDDEAHEKHVRGTGLLLTCGGDGTVLRAARAVIPHPVTLLGVNLGRIGFLTEMTFEALMPRLEEIVGGAGRIETRAMLEAEMIRAGEEVRSGFHALNDVVVGRRTIGRTVQVTVRTDHTPIGNYRADGIIIATATGSTAYTLSVGGPILHPESRELLITPVAPHLAPANSVVLPGGSLVEVEIAEGQMGILSVDGQPDWDLGGGDVVKVRTSEHAARFLRLGPPGDFYLRVGRRLNWLSE
;
A
#
# COMPACT_ATOMS: atom_id res chain seq x y z
N MET A 1 -1.43 17.93 -23.31
CA MET A 1 -1.91 16.85 -22.43
C MET A 1 -3.21 17.32 -21.82
N THR A 2 -4.34 16.82 -22.29
CA THR A 2 -5.67 17.09 -21.71
C THR A 2 -5.72 16.42 -20.34
N ALA A 3 -5.87 17.21 -19.28
CA ALA A 3 -6.14 16.68 -17.96
C ALA A 3 -7.40 15.79 -18.06
N GLU A 4 -7.27 14.51 -17.73
CA GLU A 4 -8.44 13.65 -17.53
C GLU A 4 -9.32 14.32 -16.47
N ARG A 5 -10.50 14.83 -16.88
CA ARG A 5 -11.49 15.33 -15.93
C ARG A 5 -11.94 14.12 -15.12
N HIS A 6 -11.59 14.11 -13.83
CA HIS A 6 -12.10 13.10 -12.93
C HIS A 6 -13.62 13.27 -12.83
N ASP A 7 -14.34 12.15 -13.00
CA ASP A 7 -15.76 12.13 -12.70
C ASP A 7 -15.92 12.25 -11.16
N MET A 8 -16.13 13.46 -10.70
CA MET A 8 -16.36 13.79 -9.28
C MET A 8 -17.85 13.72 -8.90
N ASP A 9 -18.70 13.15 -9.76
CA ASP A 9 -20.15 13.06 -9.52
C ASP A 9 -20.50 12.11 -8.38
N LYS A 10 -19.64 11.11 -8.13
CA LYS A 10 -19.78 10.17 -7.02
C LYS A 10 -18.52 10.15 -6.18
N ILE A 11 -18.66 10.47 -4.89
CA ILE A 11 -17.56 10.53 -3.93
C ILE A 11 -17.82 9.61 -2.75
N GLY A 12 -16.78 8.87 -2.34
CA GLY A 12 -16.79 8.08 -1.11
C GLY A 12 -16.04 8.78 0.00
N VAL A 13 -16.46 8.56 1.23
CA VAL A 13 -15.72 8.93 2.44
C VAL A 13 -15.58 7.69 3.31
N THR A 14 -14.35 7.36 3.69
CA THR A 14 -14.09 6.21 4.56
C THR A 14 -13.26 6.62 5.77
N TYR A 15 -13.38 5.87 6.88
CA TYR A 15 -12.73 6.22 8.13
C TYR A 15 -12.21 5.01 8.89
N HIS A 16 -11.26 5.25 9.78
CA HIS A 16 -10.74 4.24 10.70
C HIS A 16 -11.79 3.92 11.79
N PRO A 17 -12.32 2.66 11.89
CA PRO A 17 -13.47 2.33 12.75
C PRO A 17 -13.22 2.50 14.24
N LYS A 18 -11.95 2.34 14.69
CA LYS A 18 -11.59 2.45 16.11
C LYS A 18 -11.29 3.90 16.55
N SER A 19 -11.52 4.90 15.68
CA SER A 19 -11.28 6.32 15.98
C SER A 19 -12.60 7.10 15.88
N ASP A 20 -13.12 7.53 17.02
CA ASP A 20 -14.32 8.40 17.05
C ASP A 20 -14.05 9.74 16.38
N LEU A 21 -12.82 10.25 16.44
CA LEU A 21 -12.43 11.46 15.72
C LEU A 21 -12.53 11.23 14.21
N ALA A 22 -11.99 10.10 13.69
CA ALA A 22 -12.06 9.78 12.28
C ALA A 22 -13.51 9.65 11.79
N ARG A 23 -14.39 9.04 12.59
CA ARG A 23 -15.82 8.91 12.28
C ARG A 23 -16.49 10.27 12.21
N ARG A 24 -16.25 11.17 13.18
CA ARG A 24 -16.82 12.54 13.18
C ARG A 24 -16.34 13.33 11.98
N CYS A 25 -15.01 13.40 11.76
CA CYS A 25 -14.44 14.12 10.62
C CYS A 25 -14.98 13.59 9.27
N ALA A 26 -15.13 12.28 9.12
CA ALA A 26 -15.71 11.68 7.93
C ALA A 26 -17.18 12.06 7.76
N GLY A 27 -17.97 12.15 8.85
CA GLY A 27 -19.35 12.64 8.84
C GLY A 27 -19.43 14.11 8.42
N ASP A 28 -18.56 14.96 8.93
CA ASP A 28 -18.51 16.39 8.56
C ASP A 28 -18.14 16.59 7.08
N ILE A 29 -17.17 15.79 6.57
CA ILE A 29 -16.82 15.80 5.14
C ILE A 29 -18.01 15.34 4.29
N HIS A 30 -18.67 14.24 4.67
CA HIS A 30 -19.85 13.72 3.98
C HIS A 30 -20.95 14.78 3.88
N ALA A 31 -21.36 15.38 5.01
CA ALA A 31 -22.38 16.42 5.06
C ALA A 31 -22.01 17.65 4.20
N ARG A 32 -20.72 18.02 4.12
CA ARG A 32 -20.26 19.14 3.29
C ARG A 32 -20.29 18.80 1.81
N LEU A 33 -20.08 17.53 1.43
CA LEU A 33 -20.09 17.06 0.03
C LEU A 33 -21.50 16.85 -0.54
N GLU A 34 -22.50 16.50 0.31
CA GLU A 34 -23.88 16.22 -0.14
C GLU A 34 -24.47 17.28 -1.09
N PRO A 35 -24.35 18.61 -0.85
CA PRO A 35 -24.87 19.62 -1.77
C PRO A 35 -23.98 19.87 -3.00
N MET A 36 -22.79 19.28 -3.08
CA MET A 36 -21.77 19.58 -4.13
C MET A 36 -21.74 18.55 -5.24
N VAL A 37 -22.16 17.30 -4.98
CA VAL A 37 -22.04 16.18 -5.92
C VAL A 37 -23.33 15.39 -6.00
N ARG A 38 -23.47 14.58 -7.04
CA ARG A 38 -24.68 13.78 -7.27
C ARG A 38 -24.90 12.67 -6.23
N GLU A 39 -23.81 12.02 -5.81
CA GLU A 39 -23.85 10.89 -4.88
C GLU A 39 -22.66 10.94 -3.92
N VAL A 40 -22.94 10.85 -2.64
CA VAL A 40 -21.93 10.69 -1.60
C VAL A 40 -22.27 9.45 -0.77
N TRP A 41 -21.26 8.65 -0.43
CA TRP A 41 -21.42 7.53 0.48
C TRP A 41 -20.37 7.55 1.59
N LEU A 42 -20.72 7.01 2.76
CA LEU A 42 -19.90 6.97 3.95
C LEU A 42 -19.84 5.54 4.48
N ALA A 43 -18.64 5.00 4.69
CA ALA A 43 -18.46 3.67 5.26
C ALA A 43 -17.19 3.59 6.12
N SER A 44 -17.13 2.59 7.00
CA SER A 44 -15.86 2.21 7.64
C SER A 44 -14.89 1.67 6.59
N ALA A 45 -13.59 1.96 6.72
CA ALA A 45 -12.56 1.38 5.85
C ALA A 45 -12.42 -0.15 6.02
N TRP A 46 -13.06 -0.74 7.03
CA TRP A 46 -13.13 -2.19 7.30
C TRP A 46 -14.48 -2.82 6.92
N ASP A 47 -15.35 -2.09 6.27
CA ASP A 47 -16.63 -2.57 5.78
C ASP A 47 -16.51 -2.96 4.30
N ASP A 48 -16.05 -4.18 4.07
CA ASP A 48 -15.78 -4.69 2.72
C ASP A 48 -17.09 -4.78 1.90
N GLU A 49 -18.23 -5.10 2.53
CA GLU A 49 -19.54 -5.17 1.87
C GLU A 49 -19.99 -3.79 1.36
N ALA A 50 -19.84 -2.76 2.20
CA ALA A 50 -20.17 -1.39 1.80
C ALA A 50 -19.26 -0.90 0.67
N HIS A 51 -17.97 -1.24 0.72
CA HIS A 51 -17.02 -0.90 -0.35
C HIS A 51 -17.43 -1.58 -1.67
N GLU A 52 -17.67 -2.88 -1.68
CA GLU A 52 -18.08 -3.62 -2.86
C GLU A 52 -19.35 -3.03 -3.49
N LYS A 53 -20.33 -2.66 -2.66
CA LYS A 53 -21.59 -2.06 -3.09
C LYS A 53 -21.44 -0.68 -3.73
N HIS A 54 -20.54 0.16 -3.21
CA HIS A 54 -20.50 1.59 -3.57
C HIS A 54 -19.31 2.00 -4.43
N VAL A 55 -18.21 1.22 -4.48
CA VAL A 55 -16.97 1.62 -5.14
C VAL A 55 -17.11 1.84 -6.63
N ARG A 56 -17.99 1.06 -7.29
CA ARG A 56 -18.20 1.19 -8.73
C ARG A 56 -18.75 2.57 -9.09
N GLY A 57 -18.06 3.26 -10.02
CA GLY A 57 -18.39 4.61 -10.45
C GLY A 57 -17.98 5.71 -9.46
N THR A 58 -17.30 5.37 -8.35
CA THR A 58 -16.72 6.37 -7.46
C THR A 58 -15.50 6.98 -8.12
N GLY A 59 -15.48 8.30 -8.26
CA GLY A 59 -14.34 9.03 -8.84
C GLY A 59 -13.26 9.37 -7.81
N LEU A 60 -13.69 9.71 -6.57
CA LEU A 60 -12.82 10.07 -5.46
C LEU A 60 -13.23 9.35 -4.17
N LEU A 61 -12.26 8.82 -3.44
CA LEU A 61 -12.45 8.25 -2.10
C LEU A 61 -11.56 9.00 -1.10
N LEU A 62 -12.19 9.79 -0.22
CA LEU A 62 -11.52 10.43 0.90
C LEU A 62 -11.36 9.43 2.05
N THR A 63 -10.16 9.35 2.61
CA THR A 63 -9.82 8.35 3.63
C THR A 63 -9.38 9.03 4.91
N CYS A 64 -10.26 9.08 5.91
CA CYS A 64 -10.00 9.71 7.22
C CYS A 64 -9.27 8.74 8.16
N GLY A 65 -7.96 8.98 8.36
CA GLY A 65 -7.10 8.13 9.19
C GLY A 65 -5.63 8.26 8.86
N GLY A 66 -4.83 7.31 9.34
CA GLY A 66 -3.40 7.22 9.01
C GLY A 66 -3.14 6.38 7.77
N ASP A 67 -1.83 6.15 7.49
CA ASP A 67 -1.38 5.38 6.33
C ASP A 67 -2.03 3.97 6.24
N GLY A 68 -2.22 3.28 7.38
CA GLY A 68 -2.90 1.98 7.39
C GLY A 68 -4.35 1.99 6.90
N THR A 69 -5.08 3.10 7.12
CA THR A 69 -6.44 3.28 6.59
C THR A 69 -6.40 3.50 5.07
N VAL A 70 -5.41 4.25 4.60
CA VAL A 70 -5.19 4.46 3.16
C VAL A 70 -4.79 3.16 2.44
N LEU A 71 -3.91 2.33 3.05
CA LEU A 71 -3.56 1.01 2.51
C LEU A 71 -4.80 0.12 2.33
N ARG A 72 -5.68 0.11 3.33
CA ARG A 72 -6.91 -0.67 3.23
C ARG A 72 -7.83 -0.14 2.14
N ALA A 73 -8.02 1.18 2.04
CA ALA A 73 -8.80 1.80 0.99
C ALA A 73 -8.25 1.51 -0.41
N ALA A 74 -6.92 1.54 -0.59
CA ALA A 74 -6.28 1.25 -1.86
C ALA A 74 -6.58 -0.17 -2.38
N ARG A 75 -6.67 -1.15 -1.48
CA ARG A 75 -7.08 -2.51 -1.82
C ARG A 75 -8.57 -2.64 -2.07
N ALA A 76 -9.38 -2.00 -1.23
CA ALA A 76 -10.84 -2.08 -1.33
C ALA A 76 -11.42 -1.49 -2.62
N VAL A 77 -10.69 -0.63 -3.31
CA VAL A 77 -11.13 -0.06 -4.58
C VAL A 77 -10.80 -0.92 -5.80
N ILE A 78 -9.96 -1.94 -5.69
CA ILE A 78 -9.62 -2.84 -6.80
C ILE A 78 -10.87 -3.64 -7.22
N PRO A 79 -11.13 -3.80 -8.53
CA PRO A 79 -10.33 -3.38 -9.71
C PRO A 79 -10.66 -1.97 -10.24
N HIS A 80 -11.40 -1.16 -9.50
CA HIS A 80 -11.91 0.12 -9.99
C HIS A 80 -10.86 1.23 -9.89
N PRO A 81 -10.74 2.12 -10.92
CA PRO A 81 -9.72 3.18 -10.95
C PRO A 81 -10.10 4.39 -10.09
N VAL A 82 -10.46 4.16 -8.83
CA VAL A 82 -10.85 5.22 -7.89
C VAL A 82 -9.61 6.01 -7.46
N THR A 83 -9.74 7.33 -7.43
CA THR A 83 -8.71 8.22 -6.91
C THR A 83 -8.82 8.31 -5.38
N LEU A 84 -7.71 8.20 -4.68
CA LEU A 84 -7.64 8.26 -3.22
C LEU A 84 -7.15 9.62 -2.75
N LEU A 85 -7.75 10.17 -1.69
CA LEU A 85 -7.25 11.32 -0.96
C LEU A 85 -7.14 10.98 0.53
N GLY A 86 -5.93 10.78 1.01
CA GLY A 86 -5.69 10.50 2.43
C GLY A 86 -5.79 11.77 3.28
N VAL A 87 -6.68 11.75 4.26
CA VAL A 87 -6.93 12.84 5.22
C VAL A 87 -6.43 12.42 6.59
N ASN A 88 -5.40 13.08 7.09
CA ASN A 88 -4.80 12.79 8.38
C ASN A 88 -5.52 13.55 9.51
N LEU A 89 -5.53 12.95 10.70
CA LEU A 89 -6.14 13.51 11.90
C LEU A 89 -5.10 13.83 12.99
N GLY A 90 -3.83 13.81 12.62
CA GLY A 90 -2.70 14.06 13.52
C GLY A 90 -1.44 14.33 12.71
N ARG A 91 -0.41 13.49 12.86
CA ARG A 91 0.83 13.66 12.08
C ARG A 91 0.67 13.12 10.66
N ILE A 92 0.95 13.96 9.65
CA ILE A 92 0.89 13.58 8.23
C ILE A 92 1.82 12.38 7.98
N GLY A 93 1.26 11.33 7.34
CA GLY A 93 1.99 10.13 6.92
C GLY A 93 2.68 10.28 5.56
N PHE A 94 3.09 9.16 4.98
CA PHE A 94 3.62 9.12 3.61
C PHE A 94 2.51 8.99 2.56
N LEU A 95 1.35 8.45 2.95
CA LEU A 95 0.22 8.23 2.06
C LEU A 95 -0.84 9.32 2.16
N THR A 96 -0.99 9.95 3.34
CA THR A 96 -1.94 11.06 3.54
C THR A 96 -1.44 12.34 2.87
N GLU A 97 -2.38 13.15 2.38
CA GLU A 97 -2.08 14.40 1.67
C GLU A 97 -2.10 15.62 2.59
N MET A 98 -3.12 15.72 3.45
CA MET A 98 -3.35 16.88 4.31
C MET A 98 -4.10 16.50 5.58
N THR A 99 -4.21 17.45 6.50
CA THR A 99 -5.06 17.31 7.69
C THR A 99 -6.52 17.65 7.37
N PHE A 100 -7.42 17.24 8.27
CA PHE A 100 -8.85 17.56 8.16
C PHE A 100 -9.09 19.08 8.10
N GLU A 101 -8.40 19.86 8.93
CA GLU A 101 -8.54 21.31 9.01
C GLU A 101 -8.10 21.99 7.71
N ALA A 102 -7.06 21.46 7.04
CA ALA A 102 -6.59 21.95 5.76
C ALA A 102 -7.50 21.53 4.60
N LEU A 103 -8.20 20.40 4.72
CA LEU A 103 -9.11 19.89 3.71
C LEU A 103 -10.41 20.70 3.59
N MET A 104 -11.05 20.99 4.74
CA MET A 104 -12.42 21.54 4.77
C MET A 104 -12.60 22.81 3.92
N PRO A 105 -11.71 23.82 3.96
CA PRO A 105 -11.84 25.00 3.11
C PRO A 105 -11.53 24.74 1.62
N ARG A 106 -10.95 23.60 1.28
CA ARG A 106 -10.53 23.25 -0.08
C ARG A 106 -11.45 22.24 -0.78
N LEU A 107 -12.52 21.77 -0.13
CA LEU A 107 -13.40 20.75 -0.71
C LEU A 107 -14.02 21.19 -2.05
N GLU A 108 -14.45 22.44 -2.18
CA GLU A 108 -15.01 22.98 -3.42
C GLU A 108 -14.00 22.98 -4.56
N GLU A 109 -12.75 23.38 -4.28
CA GLU A 109 -11.63 23.35 -5.21
C GLU A 109 -11.34 21.92 -5.68
N ILE A 110 -11.32 20.95 -4.75
CA ILE A 110 -11.06 19.53 -5.00
C ILE A 110 -12.16 18.92 -5.88
N VAL A 111 -13.43 19.14 -5.53
CA VAL A 111 -14.59 18.71 -6.32
C VAL A 111 -14.59 19.37 -7.70
N GLY A 112 -14.10 20.62 -7.82
CA GLY A 112 -13.87 21.32 -9.07
C GLY A 112 -12.73 20.76 -9.94
N GLY A 113 -12.04 19.70 -9.48
CA GLY A 113 -10.99 19.01 -10.23
C GLY A 113 -9.57 19.55 -9.99
N ALA A 114 -9.34 20.28 -8.90
CA ALA A 114 -8.00 20.72 -8.54
C ALA A 114 -7.10 19.54 -8.11
N GLY A 115 -5.82 19.66 -8.43
CA GLY A 115 -4.79 18.68 -8.09
C GLY A 115 -4.29 17.88 -9.29
N ARG A 116 -3.38 16.97 -9.02
CA ARG A 116 -2.80 16.03 -10.00
C ARG A 116 -2.98 14.59 -9.51
N ILE A 117 -3.02 13.66 -10.43
CA ILE A 117 -3.00 12.25 -10.11
C ILE A 117 -1.56 11.75 -10.06
N GLU A 118 -1.22 11.14 -8.95
CA GLU A 118 -0.01 10.38 -8.74
C GLU A 118 -0.37 8.90 -8.79
N THR A 119 0.18 8.18 -9.76
CA THR A 119 -0.09 6.75 -9.93
C THR A 119 1.03 5.95 -9.29
N ARG A 120 0.67 5.00 -8.44
CA ARG A 120 1.60 4.13 -7.71
C ARG A 120 1.39 2.68 -8.08
N ALA A 121 2.49 1.98 -8.35
CA ALA A 121 2.47 0.54 -8.58
C ALA A 121 1.95 -0.19 -7.33
N MET A 122 1.25 -1.30 -7.56
CA MET A 122 0.87 -2.26 -6.53
C MET A 122 1.52 -3.61 -6.83
N LEU A 123 1.65 -4.45 -5.82
CA LEU A 123 2.02 -5.85 -5.95
C LEU A 123 0.77 -6.72 -6.05
N GLU A 124 0.91 -7.79 -6.80
CA GLU A 124 0.02 -8.95 -6.75
C GLU A 124 0.81 -10.16 -6.29
N ALA A 125 0.26 -10.90 -5.32
CA ALA A 125 0.88 -12.10 -4.81
C ALA A 125 -0.04 -13.31 -4.94
N GLU A 126 0.59 -14.48 -5.14
CA GLU A 126 -0.02 -15.78 -5.15
C GLU A 126 0.72 -16.70 -4.19
N MET A 127 0.01 -17.51 -3.44
CA MET A 127 0.56 -18.55 -2.57
C MET A 127 0.24 -19.92 -3.18
N ILE A 128 1.28 -20.67 -3.52
CA ILE A 128 1.21 -22.01 -4.06
C ILE A 128 1.64 -22.99 -2.99
N ARG A 129 0.73 -23.83 -2.54
CA ARG A 129 1.02 -24.90 -1.59
C ARG A 129 1.74 -26.07 -2.27
N ALA A 130 2.62 -26.73 -1.52
CA ALA A 130 3.19 -27.99 -1.94
C ALA A 130 2.05 -29.01 -2.15
N GLY A 131 1.74 -29.33 -3.42
CA GLY A 131 0.62 -30.21 -3.77
C GLY A 131 -0.55 -29.56 -4.51
N GLU A 132 -0.36 -28.33 -5.05
CA GLU A 132 -1.22 -27.71 -6.10
C GLU A 132 -2.35 -26.76 -5.66
N GLU A 133 -2.61 -26.52 -4.37
CA GLU A 133 -3.57 -25.49 -4.00
C GLU A 133 -2.97 -24.09 -4.21
N VAL A 134 -3.60 -23.30 -5.08
CA VAL A 134 -3.21 -21.90 -5.34
C VAL A 134 -4.21 -20.96 -4.68
N ARG A 135 -3.70 -20.01 -3.89
CA ARG A 135 -4.46 -18.84 -3.44
C ARG A 135 -3.91 -17.60 -4.10
N SER A 136 -4.77 -16.86 -4.78
CA SER A 136 -4.43 -15.64 -5.53
C SER A 136 -5.26 -14.45 -5.05
N GLY A 137 -5.02 -13.28 -5.66
CA GLY A 137 -5.77 -12.06 -5.37
C GLY A 137 -5.28 -11.31 -4.14
N PHE A 138 -4.06 -11.56 -3.67
CA PHE A 138 -3.42 -10.74 -2.67
C PHE A 138 -2.83 -9.49 -3.32
N HIS A 139 -3.30 -8.32 -2.96
CA HIS A 139 -2.76 -7.05 -3.47
C HIS A 139 -2.13 -6.23 -2.34
N ALA A 140 -0.95 -5.66 -2.59
CA ALA A 140 -0.26 -4.78 -1.67
C ALA A 140 0.12 -3.46 -2.33
N LEU A 141 -0.04 -2.36 -1.63
CA LEU A 141 0.49 -1.07 -2.02
C LEU A 141 1.94 -0.89 -1.52
N ASN A 142 2.26 -1.40 -0.31
CA ASN A 142 3.61 -1.33 0.25
C ASN A 142 4.41 -2.60 -0.05
N ASP A 143 4.06 -3.71 0.59
CA ASP A 143 4.93 -4.89 0.61
C ASP A 143 4.19 -6.21 0.82
N VAL A 144 4.85 -7.27 0.37
CA VAL A 144 4.58 -8.66 0.64
C VAL A 144 5.77 -9.21 1.41
N VAL A 145 5.52 -9.78 2.59
CA VAL A 145 6.56 -10.29 3.48
C VAL A 145 6.41 -11.79 3.66
N VAL A 146 7.46 -12.53 3.36
CA VAL A 146 7.59 -13.95 3.75
C VAL A 146 8.49 -13.99 4.98
N GLY A 147 7.93 -14.31 6.14
CA GLY A 147 8.62 -14.20 7.42
C GLY A 147 8.61 -15.48 8.24
N ARG A 148 9.37 -15.46 9.33
CA ARG A 148 9.36 -16.52 10.33
C ARG A 148 8.02 -16.58 11.07
N ARG A 149 7.53 -17.78 11.36
CA ARG A 149 6.31 -17.98 12.15
C ARG A 149 6.50 -17.70 13.64
N THR A 150 7.69 -17.96 14.17
CA THR A 150 7.95 -17.93 15.61
C THR A 150 9.11 -16.99 15.94
N ILE A 151 8.93 -16.14 16.95
CA ILE A 151 10.01 -15.28 17.49
C ILE A 151 11.16 -16.17 17.99
N GLY A 152 12.41 -15.75 17.71
CA GLY A 152 13.62 -16.47 18.12
C GLY A 152 14.05 -17.62 17.19
N ARG A 153 13.32 -17.87 16.09
CA ARG A 153 13.73 -18.78 15.02
C ARG A 153 13.83 -18.03 13.72
N THR A 154 14.68 -18.47 12.80
CA THR A 154 14.76 -17.94 11.43
C THR A 154 13.91 -18.80 10.50
N VAL A 155 13.50 -18.25 9.38
CA VAL A 155 12.99 -19.01 8.23
C VAL A 155 14.13 -19.22 7.23
N GLN A 156 14.14 -20.37 6.56
CA GLN A 156 15.05 -20.63 5.44
C GLN A 156 14.24 -20.61 4.15
N VAL A 157 14.68 -19.77 3.21
CA VAL A 157 13.99 -19.57 1.94
C VAL A 157 14.98 -19.51 0.79
N THR A 158 14.52 -19.96 -0.39
CA THR A 158 15.18 -19.72 -1.66
C THR A 158 14.43 -18.61 -2.38
N VAL A 159 15.14 -17.57 -2.79
CA VAL A 159 14.59 -16.45 -3.56
C VAL A 159 15.06 -16.54 -5.00
N ARG A 160 14.10 -16.44 -5.94
CA ARG A 160 14.36 -16.43 -7.39
C ARG A 160 13.77 -15.15 -7.99
N THR A 161 14.34 -14.69 -9.09
CA THR A 161 13.74 -13.70 -9.98
C THR A 161 13.73 -14.24 -11.40
N ASP A 162 12.59 -14.19 -12.06
CA ASP A 162 12.39 -14.73 -13.41
C ASP A 162 12.96 -16.16 -13.53
N HIS A 163 12.65 -16.99 -12.52
CA HIS A 163 13.08 -18.39 -12.34
C HIS A 163 14.58 -18.58 -12.07
N THR A 164 15.37 -17.48 -12.00
CA THR A 164 16.81 -17.54 -11.70
C THR A 164 17.05 -17.36 -10.20
N PRO A 165 17.73 -18.28 -9.51
CA PRO A 165 18.06 -18.12 -8.09
C PRO A 165 18.97 -16.91 -7.86
N ILE A 166 18.58 -16.04 -6.93
CA ILE A 166 19.39 -14.89 -6.50
C ILE A 166 19.98 -15.10 -5.10
N GLY A 167 19.41 -16.00 -4.30
CA GLY A 167 19.98 -16.33 -3.00
C GLY A 167 19.17 -17.33 -2.20
N ASN A 168 19.90 -18.00 -1.29
CA ASN A 168 19.34 -18.78 -0.20
C ASN A 168 19.53 -17.99 1.09
N TYR A 169 18.45 -17.67 1.77
CA TYR A 169 18.50 -16.86 2.99
C TYR A 169 18.05 -17.66 4.20
N ARG A 170 18.81 -17.50 5.27
CA ARG A 170 18.36 -17.82 6.62
C ARG A 170 18.17 -16.49 7.33
N ALA A 171 16.92 -16.07 7.53
CA ALA A 171 16.60 -14.71 7.96
C ALA A 171 15.34 -14.65 8.85
N ASP A 172 15.03 -13.49 9.39
CA ASP A 172 13.71 -13.24 10.01
C ASP A 172 12.61 -13.15 8.95
N GLY A 173 12.97 -12.77 7.72
CA GLY A 173 12.06 -12.72 6.58
C GLY A 173 12.68 -12.13 5.33
N ILE A 174 11.89 -12.12 4.26
CA ILE A 174 12.17 -11.44 2.99
C ILE A 174 11.00 -10.49 2.72
N ILE A 175 11.30 -9.24 2.44
CA ILE A 175 10.35 -8.21 2.04
C ILE A 175 10.44 -8.05 0.53
N ILE A 176 9.32 -8.14 -0.16
CA ILE A 176 9.17 -7.71 -1.54
C ILE A 176 8.31 -6.45 -1.51
N ALA A 177 8.85 -5.31 -1.93
CA ALA A 177 8.20 -4.02 -1.79
C ALA A 177 8.10 -3.26 -3.11
N THR A 178 7.05 -2.43 -3.21
CA THR A 178 6.93 -1.38 -4.22
C THR A 178 7.81 -0.18 -3.86
N ALA A 179 7.89 0.80 -4.75
CA ALA A 179 8.47 2.10 -4.45
C ALA A 179 7.76 2.80 -3.27
N THR A 180 6.44 2.64 -3.13
CA THR A 180 5.66 3.14 -1.98
C THR A 180 6.12 2.46 -0.69
N GLY A 181 6.26 1.14 -0.69
CA GLY A 181 6.73 0.34 0.44
C GLY A 181 8.18 0.58 0.82
N SER A 182 8.97 1.23 -0.05
CA SER A 182 10.35 1.62 0.26
C SER A 182 10.44 2.53 1.50
N THR A 183 9.38 3.27 1.82
CA THR A 183 9.28 4.13 3.00
C THR A 183 8.58 3.48 4.20
N ALA A 184 8.21 2.18 4.08
CA ALA A 184 7.54 1.39 5.13
C ALA A 184 8.53 0.41 5.82
N TYR A 185 8.24 -0.89 5.81
CA TYR A 185 9.08 -1.87 6.49
C TYR A 185 10.49 -1.95 5.90
N THR A 186 10.60 -1.83 4.57
CA THR A 186 11.90 -1.75 3.88
C THR A 186 12.82 -0.67 4.46
N LEU A 187 12.30 0.53 4.73
CA LEU A 187 13.08 1.60 5.34
C LEU A 187 13.57 1.23 6.75
N SER A 188 12.72 0.59 7.54
CA SER A 188 13.03 0.20 8.93
C SER A 188 14.19 -0.81 9.02
N VAL A 189 14.44 -1.56 7.95
CA VAL A 189 15.55 -2.53 7.86
C VAL A 189 16.73 -2.03 7.01
N GLY A 190 16.75 -0.73 6.70
CA GLY A 190 17.88 -0.08 6.02
C GLY A 190 17.85 -0.17 4.49
N GLY A 191 16.70 -0.49 3.90
CA GLY A 191 16.54 -0.49 2.45
C GLY A 191 16.51 0.93 1.84
N PRO A 192 16.66 1.05 0.52
CA PRO A 192 16.69 2.33 -0.17
C PRO A 192 15.30 2.96 -0.26
N ILE A 193 15.25 4.29 -0.37
CA ILE A 193 14.03 5.05 -0.64
C ILE A 193 13.92 5.24 -2.16
N LEU A 194 12.78 4.84 -2.72
CA LEU A 194 12.44 5.06 -4.13
C LEU A 194 11.39 6.16 -4.27
N HIS A 195 11.40 6.84 -5.43
CA HIS A 195 10.32 7.77 -5.77
C HIS A 195 8.98 7.00 -5.90
N PRO A 196 7.87 7.46 -5.33
CA PRO A 196 6.63 6.68 -5.25
C PRO A 196 6.00 6.29 -6.60
N GLU A 197 6.30 7.04 -7.67
CA GLU A 197 5.85 6.72 -9.03
C GLU A 197 6.81 5.77 -9.78
N SER A 198 7.90 5.34 -9.13
CA SER A 198 8.81 4.32 -9.67
C SER A 198 8.13 2.97 -9.77
N ARG A 199 8.48 2.18 -10.77
CA ARG A 199 7.89 0.84 -10.99
C ARG A 199 8.77 -0.29 -10.52
N GLU A 200 9.99 0.00 -10.10
CA GLU A 200 10.95 -0.97 -9.61
C GLU A 200 10.42 -1.65 -8.34
N LEU A 201 10.80 -2.93 -8.22
CA LEU A 201 10.55 -3.75 -7.05
C LEU A 201 11.81 -3.80 -6.18
N LEU A 202 11.62 -3.92 -4.89
CA LEU A 202 12.69 -4.14 -3.92
C LEU A 202 12.57 -5.55 -3.33
N ILE A 203 13.69 -6.26 -3.22
CA ILE A 203 13.82 -7.42 -2.36
C ILE A 203 14.77 -7.04 -1.24
N THR A 204 14.30 -7.13 0.01
CA THR A 204 15.10 -6.77 1.19
C THR A 204 15.03 -7.89 2.23
N PRO A 205 16.18 -8.54 2.54
CA PRO A 205 16.22 -9.53 3.61
C PRO A 205 16.16 -8.84 4.99
N VAL A 206 15.43 -9.44 5.92
CA VAL A 206 15.29 -8.97 7.31
C VAL A 206 16.22 -9.79 8.20
N ALA A 207 17.20 -9.14 8.82
CA ALA A 207 18.19 -9.76 9.72
C ALA A 207 18.76 -11.09 9.20
N PRO A 208 19.36 -11.13 7.99
CA PRO A 208 19.89 -12.36 7.41
C PRO A 208 21.10 -12.85 8.20
N HIS A 209 21.18 -14.18 8.39
CA HIS A 209 22.32 -14.84 9.03
C HIS A 209 23.38 -15.23 8.00
N LEU A 210 24.64 -14.78 8.19
CA LEU A 210 25.80 -15.12 7.34
C LEU A 210 25.58 -14.86 5.83
N ALA A 211 24.68 -13.94 5.50
CA ALA A 211 24.38 -13.50 4.14
C ALA A 211 24.36 -11.98 4.06
N PRO A 212 24.59 -11.38 2.89
CA PRO A 212 24.48 -9.94 2.71
C PRO A 212 23.08 -9.44 3.05
N ALA A 213 23.01 -8.30 3.75
CA ALA A 213 21.76 -7.61 4.09
C ALA A 213 21.33 -6.59 3.02
N ASN A 214 22.00 -6.59 1.86
CA ASN A 214 21.75 -5.64 0.81
C ASN A 214 20.36 -5.85 0.19
N SER A 215 19.65 -4.76 -0.02
CA SER A 215 18.45 -4.77 -0.87
C SER A 215 18.83 -4.91 -2.34
N VAL A 216 18.04 -5.66 -3.08
CA VAL A 216 18.15 -5.77 -4.54
C VAL A 216 17.01 -4.99 -5.17
N VAL A 217 17.33 -4.13 -6.14
CA VAL A 217 16.36 -3.39 -6.95
C VAL A 217 16.15 -4.15 -8.24
N LEU A 218 14.91 -4.47 -8.56
CA LEU A 218 14.53 -5.22 -9.76
C LEU A 218 13.67 -4.36 -10.69
N PRO A 219 13.72 -4.60 -12.02
CA PRO A 219 12.76 -4.03 -12.96
C PRO A 219 11.31 -4.33 -12.55
N GLY A 220 10.39 -3.38 -12.80
CA GLY A 220 8.98 -3.50 -12.41
C GLY A 220 8.20 -4.64 -13.08
N GLY A 221 8.77 -5.30 -14.11
CA GLY A 221 8.16 -6.48 -14.75
C GLY A 221 8.64 -7.82 -14.20
N SER A 222 9.55 -7.83 -13.23
CA SER A 222 10.14 -9.07 -12.70
C SER A 222 9.12 -9.89 -11.89
N LEU A 223 9.21 -11.20 -12.02
CA LEU A 223 8.54 -12.17 -11.14
C LEU A 223 9.50 -12.56 -10.01
N VAL A 224 9.08 -12.35 -8.78
CA VAL A 224 9.82 -12.81 -7.58
C VAL A 224 9.15 -14.06 -7.03
N GLU A 225 9.94 -15.10 -6.77
CA GLU A 225 9.48 -16.35 -6.16
C GLU A 225 10.24 -16.58 -4.86
N VAL A 226 9.53 -16.82 -3.75
CA VAL A 226 10.08 -17.14 -2.45
C VAL A 226 9.57 -18.50 -2.03
N GLU A 227 10.47 -19.48 -1.99
CA GLU A 227 10.16 -20.86 -1.62
C GLU A 227 10.63 -21.14 -0.19
N ILE A 228 9.74 -21.69 0.63
CA ILE A 228 10.06 -22.14 1.99
C ILE A 228 10.84 -23.46 1.91
N ALA A 229 11.99 -23.54 2.57
CA ALA A 229 12.77 -24.79 2.60
C ALA A 229 12.02 -25.91 3.32
N GLU A 230 12.27 -27.16 2.89
CA GLU A 230 11.68 -28.36 3.49
C GLU A 230 11.86 -28.39 5.00
N GLY A 231 10.80 -28.76 5.72
CA GLY A 231 10.79 -28.86 7.19
C GLY A 231 10.77 -27.51 7.91
N GLN A 232 10.69 -26.39 7.19
CA GLN A 232 10.54 -25.05 7.75
C GLN A 232 9.07 -24.63 7.80
N MET A 233 8.77 -23.65 8.65
CA MET A 233 7.48 -22.99 8.74
C MET A 233 7.68 -21.48 8.62
N GLY A 234 6.85 -20.84 7.84
CA GLY A 234 6.84 -19.39 7.66
C GLY A 234 5.43 -18.80 7.73
N ILE A 235 5.36 -17.51 7.50
CA ILE A 235 4.11 -16.76 7.31
C ILE A 235 4.21 -15.90 6.07
N LEU A 236 3.08 -15.67 5.41
CA LEU A 236 2.89 -14.64 4.40
C LEU A 236 2.10 -13.49 5.03
N SER A 237 2.63 -12.27 4.95
CA SER A 237 1.93 -11.04 5.34
C SER A 237 1.88 -10.07 4.14
N VAL A 238 0.73 -9.42 3.93
CA VAL A 238 0.48 -8.52 2.80
C VAL A 238 -0.04 -7.19 3.34
N ASP A 239 0.74 -6.10 3.24
CA ASP A 239 0.42 -4.78 3.81
C ASP A 239 -0.04 -4.85 5.28
N GLY A 240 0.57 -5.73 6.09
CA GLY A 240 0.21 -5.91 7.49
C GLY A 240 -1.21 -6.47 7.73
N GLN A 241 -1.80 -7.17 6.75
CA GLN A 241 -3.03 -7.95 6.94
C GLN A 241 -2.76 -9.17 7.83
N PRO A 242 -3.82 -9.86 8.32
CA PRO A 242 -3.66 -11.13 9.02
C PRO A 242 -2.81 -12.10 8.20
N ASP A 243 -1.87 -12.75 8.90
CA ASP A 243 -0.89 -13.64 8.29
C ASP A 243 -1.51 -14.96 7.83
N TRP A 244 -0.93 -15.53 6.77
CA TRP A 244 -1.21 -16.88 6.29
C TRP A 244 -0.02 -17.79 6.58
N ASP A 245 -0.27 -18.96 7.15
CA ASP A 245 0.76 -19.96 7.41
C ASP A 245 1.33 -20.52 6.11
N LEU A 246 2.67 -20.67 6.08
CA LEU A 246 3.43 -21.32 5.02
C LEU A 246 4.16 -22.54 5.58
N GLY A 247 4.15 -23.65 4.81
CA GLY A 247 4.90 -24.87 5.10
C GLY A 247 6.10 -25.05 4.17
N GLY A 248 6.93 -26.07 4.46
CA GLY A 248 8.03 -26.47 3.57
C GLY A 248 7.54 -26.83 2.17
N GLY A 249 8.23 -26.32 1.13
CA GLY A 249 7.86 -26.49 -0.26
C GLY A 249 6.78 -25.51 -0.77
N ASP A 250 6.14 -24.71 0.11
CA ASP A 250 5.24 -23.64 -0.33
C ASP A 250 6.03 -22.52 -1.03
N VAL A 251 5.45 -21.97 -2.11
CA VAL A 251 6.04 -20.88 -2.90
C VAL A 251 5.11 -19.67 -2.89
N VAL A 252 5.66 -18.51 -2.56
CA VAL A 252 4.99 -17.22 -2.76
C VAL A 252 5.54 -16.58 -4.02
N LYS A 253 4.67 -16.31 -4.99
CA LYS A 253 4.98 -15.58 -6.22
C LYS A 253 4.51 -14.16 -6.08
N VAL A 254 5.36 -13.19 -6.41
CA VAL A 254 5.06 -11.76 -6.33
C VAL A 254 5.46 -11.08 -7.63
N ARG A 255 4.56 -10.28 -8.18
CA ARG A 255 4.82 -9.44 -9.36
C ARG A 255 4.15 -8.09 -9.19
N THR A 256 4.48 -7.14 -10.07
CA THR A 256 3.68 -5.93 -10.19
C THR A 256 2.26 -6.28 -10.63
N SER A 257 1.27 -5.77 -9.91
CA SER A 257 -0.14 -5.92 -10.25
C SER A 257 -0.48 -5.16 -11.54
N GLU A 258 -1.46 -5.65 -12.29
CA GLU A 258 -2.08 -4.87 -13.38
C GLU A 258 -2.86 -3.65 -12.87
N HIS A 259 -3.23 -3.67 -11.59
CA HIS A 259 -3.90 -2.57 -10.91
C HIS A 259 -2.87 -1.60 -10.31
N ALA A 260 -3.21 -0.31 -10.31
CA ALA A 260 -2.41 0.74 -9.71
C ALA A 260 -3.27 1.60 -8.79
N ALA A 261 -2.68 2.05 -7.69
CA ALA A 261 -3.33 3.01 -6.80
C ALA A 261 -3.16 4.44 -7.34
N ARG A 262 -4.25 5.19 -7.38
CA ARG A 262 -4.29 6.58 -7.87
C ARG A 262 -4.48 7.51 -6.69
N PHE A 263 -3.60 8.47 -6.51
CA PHE A 263 -3.65 9.43 -5.42
C PHE A 263 -3.87 10.85 -5.94
N LEU A 264 -4.82 11.56 -5.36
CA LEU A 264 -4.94 13.00 -5.59
C LEU A 264 -3.87 13.72 -4.77
N ARG A 265 -3.05 14.53 -5.45
CA ARG A 265 -2.00 15.36 -4.86
C ARG A 265 -2.26 16.83 -5.17
N LEU A 266 -2.24 17.66 -4.14
CA LEU A 266 -2.49 19.09 -4.24
C LEU A 266 -1.20 19.92 -4.25
N GLY A 267 -0.08 19.29 -3.92
CA GLY A 267 1.26 19.85 -4.00
C GLY A 267 2.01 19.47 -5.28
N PRO A 268 3.14 20.11 -5.53
CA PRO A 268 4.00 19.79 -6.68
C PRO A 268 4.68 18.42 -6.53
N PRO A 269 5.16 17.81 -7.63
CA PRO A 269 5.81 16.48 -7.59
C PRO A 269 7.01 16.38 -6.63
N GLY A 270 7.74 17.47 -6.39
CA GLY A 270 8.90 17.51 -5.50
C GLY A 270 8.58 17.40 -4.01
N ASP A 271 7.33 17.55 -3.60
CA ASP A 271 6.91 17.51 -2.19
C ASP A 271 7.21 16.16 -1.51
N PHE A 272 7.34 15.09 -2.27
CA PHE A 272 7.73 13.79 -1.74
C PHE A 272 9.06 13.86 -0.99
N TYR A 273 10.09 14.44 -1.60
CA TYR A 273 11.42 14.53 -0.96
C TYR A 273 11.43 15.47 0.23
N LEU A 274 10.65 16.55 0.21
CA LEU A 274 10.47 17.42 1.37
C LEU A 274 9.81 16.67 2.54
N ARG A 275 8.77 15.88 2.25
CA ARG A 275 8.10 15.04 3.27
C ARG A 275 9.05 13.99 3.85
N VAL A 276 9.82 13.31 3.00
CA VAL A 276 10.84 12.35 3.45
C VAL A 276 11.87 13.04 4.33
N GLY A 277 12.43 14.15 3.89
CA GLY A 277 13.47 14.90 4.62
C GLY A 277 13.00 15.36 6.00
N ARG A 278 11.77 15.90 6.10
CA ARG A 278 11.18 16.30 7.38
C ARG A 278 10.91 15.11 8.30
N ARG A 279 10.36 14.02 7.75
CA ARG A 279 10.00 12.84 8.55
C ARG A 279 11.22 12.10 9.10
N LEU A 280 12.32 12.10 8.35
CA LEU A 280 13.58 11.47 8.75
C LEU A 280 14.53 12.43 9.47
N ASN A 281 14.09 13.66 9.78
CA ASN A 281 14.91 14.72 10.40
C ASN A 281 16.19 15.03 9.61
N TRP A 282 16.16 14.86 8.27
CA TRP A 282 17.27 15.26 7.38
C TRP A 282 17.24 16.77 7.08
N LEU A 283 16.07 17.39 7.20
CA LEU A 283 15.85 18.82 7.05
C LEU A 283 15.45 19.37 8.40
N SER A 284 16.21 20.35 8.92
CA SER A 284 15.76 21.18 10.04
C SER A 284 14.53 21.99 9.64
N GLU A 285 13.61 22.20 10.58
CA GLU A 285 12.44 23.07 10.42
C GLU A 285 12.81 24.50 10.04
#